data_d81a2f8073426d27b65f57fbc33b2e23
#
_entry.id   d81a2f8073426d27b65f57fbc33b2e23
#
_cell.length_a   1.000
_cell.length_b   1.000
_cell.length_c   1.000
_cell.angle_alpha   90.00
_cell.angle_beta   90.00
_cell.angle_gamma   90.00
#
_symmetry.space_group_name_H-M   'P 1'
#
loop_
_entity.id
_entity.type
_entity.pdbx_description
1 polymer ?
#
loop_
_entity_poly.entity_id
_entity_poly.type
_entity_poly.pdbx_seq_one_letter_code
_entity_poly.pdbx_strand_id
1 'polypeptide(L)'
;MSEASHIRIGIDTGGTFTDVVAFDRSTGTMVTTKTPSTPSNPADGFLAGISKVLGMMGLEGDAIDAVSHGTTVATNQLLEGKVENLGFITNRGYESLLEIARQSVPDGYGNSYFWVKPERIVPRHLVRGVGGRLNVHGEEIEPLDEESAREAARWFRKHGIDTLGVSLLQIGRAHV
;
A
#
# COMPACT_ATOMS: atom_id res chain seq x y z
N MET A 1 3.98 26.12 31.27
CA MET A 1 4.60 24.76 31.11
C MET A 1 3.74 24.08 30.08
N SER A 2 4.27 23.77 28.88
CA SER A 2 3.57 22.99 27.87
C SER A 2 3.25 21.64 28.50
N GLU A 3 1.96 21.29 28.63
CA GLU A 3 1.60 19.92 28.94
C GLU A 3 2.21 19.04 27.88
N ALA A 4 3.00 18.06 28.31
CA ALA A 4 3.65 17.15 27.39
C ALA A 4 2.57 16.42 26.59
N SER A 5 2.73 16.35 25.26
CA SER A 5 1.84 15.58 24.40
C SER A 5 1.77 14.12 24.90
N HIS A 6 0.57 13.59 25.09
CA HIS A 6 0.33 12.30 25.75
C HIS A 6 -0.73 11.45 25.06
N ILE A 7 -1.31 11.98 23.99
CA ILE A 7 -2.36 11.28 23.23
C ILE A 7 -1.74 10.50 22.08
N ARG A 8 -2.06 9.21 22.01
CA ARG A 8 -1.77 8.36 20.86
C ARG A 8 -3.03 8.07 20.08
N ILE A 9 -2.98 8.27 18.78
CA ILE A 9 -4.11 8.06 17.89
C ILE A 9 -3.81 6.91 16.95
N GLY A 10 -4.72 5.93 16.90
CA GLY A 10 -4.75 4.88 15.88
C GLY A 10 -5.89 5.16 14.90
N ILE A 11 -5.62 5.02 13.60
CA ILE A 11 -6.60 5.26 12.55
C ILE A 11 -6.57 4.10 11.59
N ASP A 12 -7.74 3.56 11.27
CA ASP A 12 -7.92 2.57 10.21
C ASP A 12 -8.86 3.14 9.14
N THR A 13 -8.29 3.44 7.97
CA THR A 13 -9.05 3.97 6.84
C THR A 13 -9.49 2.83 5.93
N GLY A 14 -10.76 2.45 6.06
CA GLY A 14 -11.43 1.52 5.16
C GLY A 14 -12.09 2.20 3.96
N GLY A 15 -12.71 1.42 3.06
CA GLY A 15 -13.40 1.95 1.87
C GLY A 15 -14.66 2.75 2.19
N THR A 16 -15.35 2.43 3.29
CA THR A 16 -16.65 3.04 3.65
C THR A 16 -16.55 3.94 4.89
N PHE A 17 -15.80 3.49 5.88
CA PHE A 17 -15.62 4.20 7.15
C PHE A 17 -14.16 4.23 7.54
N THR A 18 -13.81 5.29 8.26
CA THR A 18 -12.54 5.46 8.94
C THR A 18 -12.79 5.33 10.44
N ASP A 19 -12.19 4.33 11.05
CA ASP A 19 -12.23 4.09 12.49
C ASP A 19 -11.06 4.80 13.17
N VAL A 20 -11.33 5.47 14.30
CA VAL A 20 -10.32 6.23 15.02
C VAL A 20 -10.40 5.88 16.50
N VAL A 21 -9.24 5.61 17.10
CA VAL A 21 -9.07 5.42 18.54
C VAL A 21 -8.03 6.40 19.07
N ALA A 22 -8.36 7.10 20.14
CA ALA A 22 -7.41 7.91 20.88
C ALA A 22 -7.17 7.30 22.26
N PHE A 23 -5.92 7.22 22.67
CA PHE A 23 -5.49 6.69 23.95
C PHE A 23 -4.68 7.76 24.70
N ASP A 24 -5.20 8.16 25.85
CA ASP A 24 -4.51 9.05 26.77
C ASP A 24 -3.60 8.24 27.69
N ARG A 25 -2.29 8.42 27.53
CA ARG A 25 -1.27 7.72 28.32
C ARG A 25 -1.20 8.20 29.76
N SER A 26 -1.68 9.41 30.05
CA SER A 26 -1.63 9.98 31.40
C SER A 26 -2.75 9.45 32.31
N THR A 27 -3.94 9.25 31.73
CA THR A 27 -5.12 8.83 32.46
C THR A 27 -5.50 7.35 32.20
N GLY A 28 -4.94 6.75 31.14
CA GLY A 28 -5.36 5.42 30.67
C GLY A 28 -6.72 5.42 29.95
N THR A 29 -7.27 6.58 29.66
CA THR A 29 -8.59 6.71 29.00
C THR A 29 -8.46 6.40 27.52
N MET A 30 -9.43 5.66 26.99
CA MET A 30 -9.54 5.36 25.56
C MET A 30 -10.89 5.84 25.03
N VAL A 31 -10.85 6.59 23.93
CA VAL A 31 -12.03 7.08 23.22
C VAL A 31 -11.99 6.60 21.78
N THR A 32 -13.10 6.11 21.27
CA THR A 32 -13.22 5.63 19.89
C THR A 32 -14.30 6.41 19.15
N THR A 33 -14.07 6.61 17.86
CA THR A 33 -15.08 7.19 16.99
C THR A 33 -14.96 6.63 15.59
N LYS A 34 -15.99 6.87 14.79
CA LYS A 34 -16.07 6.47 13.39
C LYS A 34 -16.55 7.66 12.57
N THR A 35 -15.98 7.80 11.37
CA THR A 35 -16.39 8.82 10.40
C THR A 35 -16.53 8.17 9.02
N PRO A 36 -17.40 8.66 8.12
CA PRO A 36 -17.41 8.20 6.74
C PRO A 36 -16.05 8.43 6.09
N SER A 37 -15.58 7.45 5.33
CA SER A 37 -14.40 7.63 4.49
C SER A 37 -14.74 8.55 3.30
N THR A 38 -13.72 9.26 2.81
CA THR A 38 -13.80 10.16 1.66
C THR A 38 -12.96 9.58 0.52
N PRO A 39 -13.49 8.67 -0.32
CA PRO A 39 -12.69 7.97 -1.33
C PRO A 39 -11.99 8.89 -2.34
N SER A 40 -12.60 10.07 -2.62
CA SER A 40 -12.01 11.08 -3.51
C SER A 40 -10.79 11.79 -2.89
N ASN A 41 -10.76 11.91 -1.57
CA ASN A 41 -9.65 12.47 -0.81
C ASN A 41 -9.58 11.80 0.59
N PRO A 42 -8.89 10.69 0.74
CA PRO A 42 -8.81 9.97 2.04
C PRO A 42 -8.27 10.81 3.19
N ALA A 43 -7.50 11.86 2.91
CA ALA A 43 -6.98 12.76 3.92
C ALA A 43 -8.08 13.52 4.67
N ASP A 44 -9.19 13.86 4.00
CA ASP A 44 -10.30 14.59 4.64
C ASP A 44 -10.97 13.74 5.72
N GLY A 45 -11.27 12.48 5.42
CA GLY A 45 -11.81 11.53 6.39
C GLY A 45 -10.87 11.26 7.57
N PHE A 46 -9.57 11.18 7.28
CA PHE A 46 -8.52 11.04 8.28
C PHE A 46 -8.48 12.23 9.25
N LEU A 47 -8.42 13.46 8.72
CA LEU A 47 -8.37 14.68 9.54
C LEU A 47 -9.68 14.91 10.30
N ALA A 48 -10.83 14.65 9.67
CA ALA A 48 -12.12 14.74 10.33
C ALA A 48 -12.23 13.76 11.51
N GLY A 49 -11.69 12.56 11.36
CA GLY A 49 -11.63 11.57 12.43
C GLY A 49 -10.79 12.01 13.62
N ILE A 50 -9.61 12.57 13.36
CA ILE A 50 -8.73 13.14 14.41
C ILE A 50 -9.44 14.29 15.14
N SER A 51 -9.94 15.27 14.39
CA SER A 51 -10.63 16.42 14.97
C SER A 51 -11.82 15.99 15.83
N LYS A 52 -12.57 15.01 15.37
CA LYS A 52 -13.73 14.48 16.10
C LYS A 52 -13.33 13.81 17.42
N VAL A 53 -12.31 12.94 17.44
CA VAL A 53 -11.89 12.25 18.66
C VAL A 53 -11.26 13.21 19.66
N LEU A 54 -10.48 14.19 19.21
CA LEU A 54 -9.92 15.24 20.08
C LEU A 54 -11.04 16.09 20.68
N GLY A 55 -12.02 16.52 19.89
CA GLY A 55 -13.19 17.25 20.39
C GLY A 55 -13.99 16.49 21.43
N MET A 56 -14.13 15.16 21.30
CA MET A 56 -14.75 14.31 22.31
C MET A 56 -13.98 14.25 23.64
N MET A 57 -12.67 14.45 23.58
CA MET A 57 -11.78 14.48 24.73
C MET A 57 -11.57 15.90 25.29
N GLY A 58 -12.07 16.94 24.60
CA GLY A 58 -11.84 18.34 24.97
C GLY A 58 -10.38 18.79 24.79
N LEU A 59 -9.67 18.19 23.81
CA LEU A 59 -8.26 18.39 23.56
C LEU A 59 -8.03 19.03 22.17
N GLU A 60 -6.85 19.62 22.00
CA GLU A 60 -6.37 20.19 20.74
C GLU A 60 -5.21 19.35 20.16
N GLY A 61 -4.79 19.66 18.94
CA GLY A 61 -3.80 18.89 18.21
C GLY A 61 -2.40 18.82 18.84
N ASP A 62 -2.05 19.77 19.69
CA ASP A 62 -0.77 19.82 20.42
C ASP A 62 -0.66 18.75 21.52
N ALA A 63 -1.79 18.15 21.93
CA ALA A 63 -1.81 17.01 22.84
C ALA A 63 -1.36 15.68 22.18
N ILE A 64 -1.25 15.62 20.84
CA ILE A 64 -0.90 14.40 20.12
C ILE A 64 0.61 14.12 20.24
N ASP A 65 0.92 12.93 20.78
CA ASP A 65 2.28 12.38 20.87
C ASP A 65 2.63 11.56 19.62
N ALA A 66 1.69 10.72 19.15
CA ALA A 66 1.91 9.87 18.00
C ALA A 66 0.61 9.52 17.28
N VAL A 67 0.72 9.33 15.96
CA VAL A 67 -0.36 8.82 15.11
C VAL A 67 0.11 7.56 14.40
N SER A 68 -0.68 6.49 14.51
CA SER A 68 -0.51 5.26 13.73
C SER A 68 -1.65 5.15 12.73
N HIS A 69 -1.32 4.94 11.46
CA HIS A 69 -2.32 4.88 10.38
C HIS A 69 -2.21 3.55 9.63
N GLY A 70 -3.33 2.82 9.60
CA GLY A 70 -3.56 1.69 8.71
C GLY A 70 -4.54 2.09 7.59
N THR A 71 -4.34 1.55 6.40
CA THR A 71 -5.27 1.78 5.30
C THR A 71 -5.34 0.58 4.36
N THR A 72 -6.53 0.23 3.91
CA THR A 72 -6.79 -0.80 2.91
C THR A 72 -7.24 -0.21 1.57
N VAL A 73 -7.18 1.10 1.39
CA VAL A 73 -7.68 1.79 0.18
C VAL A 73 -7.04 1.22 -1.09
N ALA A 74 -5.71 1.10 -1.12
CA ALA A 74 -5.01 0.56 -2.29
C ALA A 74 -5.35 -0.92 -2.53
N THR A 75 -5.42 -1.72 -1.47
CA THR A 75 -5.82 -3.12 -1.55
C THR A 75 -7.22 -3.27 -2.12
N ASN A 76 -8.16 -2.46 -1.64
CA ASN A 76 -9.55 -2.48 -2.11
C ASN A 76 -9.65 -2.08 -3.59
N GLN A 77 -8.91 -1.06 -4.02
CA GLN A 77 -8.86 -0.66 -5.44
C GLN A 77 -8.36 -1.80 -6.34
N LEU A 78 -7.33 -2.53 -5.90
CA LEU A 78 -6.83 -3.70 -6.63
C LEU A 78 -7.85 -4.83 -6.69
N LEU A 79 -8.51 -5.15 -5.57
CA LEU A 79 -9.52 -6.21 -5.49
C LEU A 79 -10.78 -5.90 -6.29
N GLU A 80 -11.16 -4.62 -6.36
CA GLU A 80 -12.32 -4.15 -7.11
C GLU A 80 -12.03 -3.94 -8.60
N GLY A 81 -10.79 -4.14 -9.03
CA GLY A 81 -10.38 -3.92 -10.43
C GLY A 81 -10.47 -2.45 -10.88
N LYS A 82 -10.48 -1.50 -9.94
CA LYS A 82 -10.61 -0.06 -10.21
C LYS A 82 -9.30 0.64 -10.55
N VAL A 83 -8.22 -0.11 -10.74
CA VAL A 83 -6.93 0.45 -11.12
C VAL A 83 -6.81 0.40 -12.63
N GLU A 84 -6.95 1.55 -13.26
CA GLU A 84 -6.74 1.72 -14.69
C GLU A 84 -5.28 2.08 -14.98
N ASN A 85 -4.80 1.78 -16.18
CA ASN A 85 -3.46 2.16 -16.66
C ASN A 85 -2.31 1.78 -15.72
N LEU A 86 -2.40 0.60 -15.09
CA LEU A 86 -1.38 0.10 -14.17
C LEU A 86 -0.25 -0.59 -14.93
N GLY A 87 0.98 -0.08 -14.77
CA GLY A 87 2.22 -0.76 -15.14
C GLY A 87 2.87 -1.42 -13.94
N PHE A 88 3.78 -2.34 -14.18
CA PHE A 88 4.50 -3.04 -13.12
C PHE A 88 5.99 -3.10 -13.39
N ILE A 89 6.80 -2.76 -12.39
CA ILE A 89 8.25 -2.85 -12.41
C ILE A 89 8.69 -3.94 -11.45
N THR A 90 9.54 -4.83 -11.95
CA THR A 90 10.16 -5.90 -11.16
C THR A 90 11.63 -6.06 -11.53
N ASN A 91 12.34 -7.00 -10.92
CA ASN A 91 13.70 -7.30 -11.34
C ASN A 91 13.73 -7.93 -12.75
N ARG A 92 14.78 -7.64 -13.49
CA ARG A 92 15.05 -8.25 -14.80
C ARG A 92 15.07 -9.78 -14.67
N GLY A 93 14.38 -10.47 -15.58
CA GLY A 93 14.19 -11.92 -15.56
C GLY A 93 12.98 -12.41 -14.76
N TYR A 94 12.31 -11.52 -14.02
CA TYR A 94 11.11 -11.85 -13.23
C TYR A 94 9.81 -11.24 -13.79
N GLU A 95 9.85 -10.74 -15.01
CA GLU A 95 8.72 -10.04 -15.63
C GLU A 95 7.48 -10.94 -15.80
N SER A 96 7.65 -12.25 -15.75
CA SER A 96 6.54 -13.22 -15.82
C SER A 96 6.01 -13.65 -14.45
N LEU A 97 6.45 -13.01 -13.34
CA LEU A 97 6.09 -13.40 -11.99
C LEU A 97 4.57 -13.43 -11.76
N LEU A 98 3.87 -12.39 -12.19
CA LEU A 98 2.42 -12.31 -12.08
C LEU A 98 1.71 -13.37 -12.95
N GLU A 99 2.31 -13.75 -14.08
CA GLU A 99 1.80 -14.78 -14.97
C GLU A 99 1.99 -16.18 -14.40
N ILE A 100 3.15 -16.46 -13.83
CA ILE A 100 3.47 -17.74 -13.23
C ILE A 100 2.64 -17.94 -11.96
N ALA A 101 2.53 -16.92 -11.12
CA ALA A 101 1.89 -16.97 -9.80
C ALA A 101 2.38 -18.19 -8.99
N ARG A 102 1.50 -18.94 -8.36
CA ARG A 102 1.86 -20.18 -7.64
C ARG A 102 1.69 -21.45 -8.48
N GLN A 103 1.29 -21.32 -9.73
CA GLN A 103 0.92 -22.45 -10.62
C GLN A 103 -0.11 -23.40 -9.99
N SER A 104 -0.87 -22.94 -9.01
CA SER A 104 -1.90 -23.74 -8.36
C SER A 104 -3.14 -23.79 -9.25
N VAL A 105 -3.67 -25.00 -9.42
CA VAL A 105 -4.94 -25.26 -10.08
C VAL A 105 -5.92 -25.72 -9.02
N PRO A 106 -7.09 -25.07 -8.88
CA PRO A 106 -8.12 -25.52 -7.96
C PRO A 106 -8.49 -26.99 -8.21
N ASP A 107 -8.76 -27.74 -7.16
CA ASP A 107 -9.17 -29.15 -7.20
C ASP A 107 -8.15 -30.13 -7.82
N GLY A 108 -6.90 -29.68 -7.94
CA GLY A 108 -5.77 -30.52 -8.36
C GLY A 108 -5.56 -30.61 -9.88
N TYR A 109 -4.54 -31.37 -10.27
CA TYR A 109 -4.06 -31.43 -11.65
C TYR A 109 -5.09 -31.95 -12.67
N GLY A 110 -6.06 -32.77 -12.27
CA GLY A 110 -7.11 -33.27 -13.15
C GLY A 110 -8.01 -32.16 -13.74
N ASN A 111 -8.09 -31.00 -13.09
CA ASN A 111 -8.89 -29.88 -13.54
C ASN A 111 -8.12 -28.89 -14.45
N SER A 112 -6.84 -29.11 -14.70
CA SER A 112 -5.97 -28.20 -15.46
C SER A 112 -6.41 -27.95 -16.90
N TYR A 113 -7.11 -28.89 -17.52
CA TYR A 113 -7.62 -28.77 -18.89
C TYR A 113 -8.78 -27.80 -19.04
N PHE A 114 -9.55 -27.57 -17.97
CA PHE A 114 -10.77 -26.76 -18.01
C PHE A 114 -10.64 -25.47 -17.22
N TRP A 115 -9.58 -25.34 -16.43
CA TRP A 115 -9.38 -24.16 -15.61
C TRP A 115 -8.78 -23.02 -16.42
N VAL A 116 -9.54 -21.94 -16.51
CA VAL A 116 -9.09 -20.69 -17.11
C VAL A 116 -8.50 -19.82 -16.00
N LYS A 117 -7.24 -19.44 -16.15
CA LYS A 117 -6.60 -18.53 -15.20
C LYS A 117 -7.37 -17.21 -15.14
N PRO A 118 -7.56 -16.63 -13.94
CA PRO A 118 -8.12 -15.29 -13.81
C PRO A 118 -7.31 -14.25 -14.60
N GLU A 119 -7.96 -13.20 -15.03
CA GLU A 119 -7.29 -12.08 -15.65
C GLU A 119 -6.22 -11.50 -14.73
N ARG A 120 -5.10 -11.07 -15.32
CA ARG A 120 -3.98 -10.50 -14.56
C ARG A 120 -4.26 -9.07 -14.19
N ILE A 121 -3.93 -8.68 -12.96
CA ILE A 121 -4.01 -7.29 -12.51
C ILE A 121 -3.17 -6.38 -13.43
N VAL A 122 -1.98 -6.87 -13.84
CA VAL A 122 -1.14 -6.20 -14.84
C VAL A 122 -0.81 -7.20 -15.95
N PRO A 123 -1.24 -6.93 -17.19
CA PRO A 123 -0.88 -7.75 -18.35
C PRO A 123 0.64 -7.80 -18.56
N ARG A 124 1.16 -8.93 -19.04
CA ARG A 124 2.61 -9.15 -19.22
C ARG A 124 3.30 -8.06 -20.06
N HIS A 125 2.61 -7.52 -21.06
CA HIS A 125 3.16 -6.46 -21.90
C HIS A 125 3.33 -5.11 -21.19
N LEU A 126 2.67 -4.92 -20.04
CA LEU A 126 2.82 -3.75 -19.15
C LEU A 126 3.77 -4.01 -17.98
N VAL A 127 4.56 -5.08 -18.04
CA VAL A 127 5.60 -5.36 -17.03
C VAL A 127 6.98 -5.04 -17.61
N ARG A 128 7.82 -4.38 -16.82
CA ARG A 128 9.22 -4.05 -17.17
C ARG A 128 10.17 -4.54 -16.08
N GLY A 129 11.29 -5.11 -16.55
CA GLY A 129 12.38 -5.55 -15.69
C GLY A 129 13.45 -4.48 -15.54
N VAL A 130 13.92 -4.28 -14.31
CA VAL A 130 15.01 -3.35 -13.96
C VAL A 130 16.14 -4.15 -13.33
N GLY A 131 17.39 -3.83 -13.71
CA GLY A 131 18.58 -4.44 -13.12
C GLY A 131 18.76 -4.02 -11.66
N GLY A 132 19.36 -4.90 -10.88
CA GLY A 132 19.61 -4.71 -9.45
C GLY A 132 19.09 -5.89 -8.63
N ARG A 133 19.85 -6.31 -7.61
CA ARG A 133 19.48 -7.45 -6.77
C ARG A 133 20.10 -7.35 -5.37
N LEU A 134 19.28 -7.62 -4.36
CA LEU A 134 19.75 -7.85 -2.99
C LEU A 134 19.68 -9.34 -2.64
N ASN A 135 20.50 -9.78 -1.68
CA ASN A 135 20.37 -11.10 -1.06
C ASN A 135 19.38 -11.07 0.12
N VAL A 136 19.19 -12.23 0.77
CA VAL A 136 18.29 -12.37 1.93
C VAL A 136 18.73 -11.55 3.16
N HIS A 137 19.97 -11.12 3.22
CA HIS A 137 20.51 -10.29 4.29
C HIS A 137 20.41 -8.79 3.99
N GLY A 138 19.91 -8.42 2.78
CA GLY A 138 19.81 -7.03 2.33
C GLY A 138 21.13 -6.49 1.77
N GLU A 139 22.11 -7.35 1.48
CA GLU A 139 23.36 -6.95 0.83
C GLU A 139 23.16 -6.88 -0.69
N GLU A 140 23.79 -5.90 -1.30
CA GLU A 140 23.70 -5.68 -2.75
C GLU A 140 24.56 -6.71 -3.48
N ILE A 141 23.91 -7.61 -4.25
CA ILE A 141 24.60 -8.58 -5.13
C ILE A 141 24.85 -7.96 -6.48
N GLU A 142 23.89 -7.18 -6.97
CA GLU A 142 23.92 -6.46 -8.22
C GLU A 142 23.41 -5.04 -7.96
N PRO A 143 24.21 -3.99 -8.28
CA PRO A 143 23.79 -2.60 -8.14
C PRO A 143 22.52 -2.30 -8.92
N LEU A 144 21.71 -1.35 -8.42
CA LEU A 144 20.55 -0.86 -9.15
C LEU A 144 21.00 -0.24 -10.47
N ASP A 145 20.50 -0.78 -11.57
CA ASP A 145 20.67 -0.21 -12.90
C ASP A 145 19.70 0.96 -13.09
N GLU A 146 20.14 2.15 -12.67
CA GLU A 146 19.33 3.36 -12.74
C GLU A 146 18.91 3.71 -14.16
N GLU A 147 19.74 3.40 -15.16
CA GLU A 147 19.39 3.71 -16.56
C GLU A 147 18.24 2.81 -17.02
N SER A 148 18.27 1.52 -16.69
CA SER A 148 17.13 0.63 -16.99
C SER A 148 15.84 1.07 -16.27
N ALA A 149 15.95 1.62 -15.07
CA ALA A 149 14.80 2.19 -14.36
C ALA A 149 14.24 3.43 -15.08
N ARG A 150 15.14 4.34 -15.53
CA ARG A 150 14.75 5.52 -16.32
C ARG A 150 14.15 5.12 -17.68
N GLU A 151 14.69 4.10 -18.34
CA GLU A 151 14.15 3.57 -19.60
C GLU A 151 12.73 3.00 -19.39
N ALA A 152 12.52 2.22 -18.32
CA ALA A 152 11.21 1.71 -17.98
C ALA A 152 10.20 2.86 -17.74
N ALA A 153 10.59 3.88 -16.98
CA ALA A 153 9.75 5.05 -16.72
C ALA A 153 9.40 5.81 -18.00
N ARG A 154 10.39 6.05 -18.89
CA ARG A 154 10.17 6.68 -20.21
C ARG A 154 9.21 5.86 -21.08
N TRP A 155 9.37 4.54 -21.03
CA TRP A 155 8.51 3.63 -21.79
C TRP A 155 7.05 3.72 -21.30
N PHE A 156 6.81 3.65 -19.98
CA PHE A 156 5.46 3.76 -19.41
C PHE A 156 4.82 5.09 -19.77
N ARG A 157 5.54 6.19 -19.59
CA ARG A 157 5.05 7.53 -19.94
C ARG A 157 4.66 7.64 -21.42
N LYS A 158 5.47 7.06 -22.31
CA LYS A 158 5.18 7.05 -23.77
C LYS A 158 3.90 6.28 -24.11
N HIS A 159 3.54 5.28 -23.29
CA HIS A 159 2.35 4.45 -23.51
C HIS A 159 1.14 4.90 -22.68
N GLY A 160 1.19 6.08 -22.08
CA GLY A 160 0.08 6.62 -21.28
C GLY A 160 -0.18 5.89 -19.98
N ILE A 161 0.81 5.16 -19.46
CA ILE A 161 0.74 4.49 -18.15
C ILE A 161 1.23 5.47 -17.10
N ASP A 162 0.35 5.86 -16.19
CA ASP A 162 0.59 6.87 -15.16
C ASP A 162 0.62 6.31 -13.74
N THR A 163 0.18 5.07 -13.57
CA THR A 163 0.20 4.37 -12.27
C THR A 163 1.14 3.19 -12.33
N LEU A 164 2.09 3.11 -11.39
CA LEU A 164 3.10 2.06 -11.37
C LEU A 164 3.10 1.31 -10.03
N GLY A 165 2.97 -0.01 -10.12
CA GLY A 165 3.35 -0.92 -9.04
C GLY A 165 4.83 -1.27 -9.16
N VAL A 166 5.57 -1.23 -8.05
CA VAL A 166 6.98 -1.63 -8.01
C VAL A 166 7.15 -2.74 -6.98
N SER A 167 7.68 -3.87 -7.41
CA SER A 167 8.05 -4.96 -6.51
C SER A 167 9.37 -5.56 -6.98
N LEU A 168 10.41 -5.21 -6.26
CA LEU A 168 11.75 -5.74 -6.49
C LEU A 168 11.98 -6.86 -5.49
N LEU A 169 12.36 -8.04 -5.99
CA LEU A 169 12.61 -9.21 -5.16
C LEU A 169 13.80 -8.95 -4.24
N GLN A 170 13.58 -9.18 -2.95
CA GLN A 170 14.56 -9.00 -1.88
C GLN A 170 15.00 -7.55 -1.61
N ILE A 171 14.35 -6.55 -2.17
CA ILE A 171 14.41 -5.19 -1.66
C ILE A 171 13.28 -5.05 -0.63
N GLY A 172 13.50 -5.51 0.55
CA GLY A 172 12.46 -5.55 1.57
C GLY A 172 12.97 -5.16 2.94
N ARG A 173 13.64 -4.03 3.05
CA ARG A 173 13.57 -3.25 4.29
C ARG A 173 12.88 -1.94 3.97
N ALA A 174 11.58 -1.88 4.25
CA ALA A 174 10.99 -0.64 4.64
C ALA A 174 11.81 -0.18 5.84
N HIS A 175 12.63 0.84 5.68
CA HIS A 175 13.22 1.52 6.80
C HIS A 175 12.07 2.23 7.51
N VAL A 176 11.69 1.69 8.64
CA VAL A 176 10.86 2.35 9.63
C VAL A 176 11.75 3.34 10.36
#